data_f49e00bd5c72793c795fb56f309e643b
#
_entry.id   f49e00bd5c72793c795fb56f309e643b
#
_cell.length_a   1.000
_cell.length_b   1.000
_cell.length_c   1.000
_cell.angle_alpha   90.00
_cell.angle_beta   90.00
_cell.angle_gamma   90.00
#
_symmetry.space_group_name_H-M   'P 1'
#
loop_
_entity.id
_entity.type
_entity.pdbx_description
1 polymer ?
#
loop_
_entity_poly.entity_id
_entity_poly.type
_entity_poly.pdbx_seq_one_letter_code
_entity_poly.pdbx_strand_id
1 'polypeptide(L)'
;MYRSVPHRPLWLNLSMRAVVQRVKRARVIVTGEVVGEIGPGLLVLAGVGQNDTEADADYLADKIAGLRIFDDEAGRMNRAVGEIGGAVLVVSQFTLYGDVRRGKRPSFDAAARPEQARRLYEYFVDKLRAAGLRCETGRFQEMMEVELVNDGPVTILLDSEKTF
;
A
#
# COMPACT_ATOMS: atom_id res chain seq x y z
N MET A 1 4.11 -22.17 32.37
CA MET A 1 3.08 -22.66 31.43
C MET A 1 3.14 -21.85 30.15
N TYR A 2 3.73 -22.44 29.14
CA TYR A 2 3.67 -21.84 27.81
C TYR A 2 2.27 -22.11 27.23
N ARG A 3 1.45 -21.06 27.12
CA ARG A 3 0.28 -21.14 26.24
C ARG A 3 0.83 -21.33 24.83
N SER A 4 0.61 -22.49 24.24
CA SER A 4 0.82 -22.71 22.84
C SER A 4 -0.08 -21.72 22.09
N VAL A 5 0.54 -20.70 21.46
CA VAL A 5 -0.16 -19.90 20.48
C VAL A 5 -0.56 -20.86 19.38
N PRO A 6 -1.86 -21.02 19.07
CA PRO A 6 -2.25 -21.89 17.99
C PRO A 6 -1.51 -21.41 16.74
N HIS A 7 -0.72 -22.30 16.12
CA HIS A 7 -0.13 -22.03 14.83
C HIS A 7 -1.27 -21.72 13.87
N ARG A 8 -1.50 -20.45 13.58
CA ARG A 8 -2.38 -20.09 12.47
C ARG A 8 -1.81 -20.76 11.22
N PRO A 9 -2.60 -21.55 10.52
CA PRO A 9 -2.16 -22.10 9.24
C PRO A 9 -1.65 -20.96 8.38
N LEU A 10 -0.53 -21.18 7.67
CA LEU A 10 0.12 -20.15 6.84
C LEU A 10 -0.81 -19.52 5.79
N TRP A 11 -1.88 -20.22 5.42
CA TRP A 11 -2.92 -19.70 4.52
C TRP A 11 -3.93 -18.75 5.19
N LEU A 12 -3.90 -18.60 6.52
CA LEU A 12 -4.70 -17.60 7.23
C LEU A 12 -4.02 -16.23 7.36
N ASN A 13 -2.76 -16.10 6.96
CA ASN A 13 -2.04 -14.83 6.96
C ASN A 13 -2.24 -14.06 5.65
N LEU A 14 -3.49 -14.03 5.16
CA LEU A 14 -3.85 -13.40 3.90
C LEU A 14 -4.44 -12.02 4.16
N SER A 15 -3.69 -11.18 4.88
CA SER A 15 -4.11 -9.81 5.16
C SER A 15 -3.79 -8.89 3.99
N MET A 16 -4.53 -7.79 3.90
CA MET A 16 -4.22 -6.71 2.98
C MET A 16 -2.86 -6.10 3.34
N ARG A 17 -2.03 -5.88 2.35
CA ARG A 17 -0.66 -5.39 2.51
C ARG A 17 -0.45 -4.07 1.81
N ALA A 18 0.38 -3.24 2.38
CA ALA A 18 0.84 -2.01 1.75
C ALA A 18 2.32 -1.77 2.01
N VAL A 19 2.98 -1.26 0.99
CA VAL A 19 4.33 -0.70 1.11
C VAL A 19 4.18 0.79 0.87
N VAL A 20 4.55 1.59 1.86
CA VAL A 20 4.41 3.04 1.84
C VAL A 20 5.78 3.68 1.76
N GLN A 21 6.01 4.49 0.75
CA GLN A 21 7.27 5.20 0.56
C GLN A 21 7.03 6.70 0.54
N ARG A 22 7.79 7.43 1.36
CA ARG A 22 7.79 8.89 1.32
C ARG A 22 8.55 9.34 0.08
N VAL A 23 7.93 10.18 -0.74
CA VAL A 23 8.51 10.60 -2.02
C VAL A 23 8.55 12.11 -2.19
N LYS A 24 9.54 12.58 -2.94
CA LYS A 24 9.57 13.95 -3.48
C LYS A 24 8.69 14.07 -4.71
N ARG A 25 8.60 13.01 -5.49
CA ARG A 25 7.73 12.85 -6.65
C ARG A 25 7.61 11.37 -7.00
N ALA A 26 6.52 11.02 -7.62
CA ALA A 26 6.31 9.69 -8.18
C ALA A 26 5.32 9.76 -9.35
N ARG A 27 5.44 8.84 -10.30
CA ARG A 27 4.52 8.75 -11.41
C ARG A 27 4.40 7.32 -11.92
N VAL A 28 3.28 7.05 -12.55
CA VAL A 28 3.01 5.78 -13.23
C VAL A 28 2.91 6.05 -14.73
N ILE A 29 3.63 5.24 -15.50
CA ILE A 29 3.66 5.30 -16.96
C ILE A 29 3.10 4.00 -17.50
N VAL A 30 2.13 4.11 -18.41
CA VAL A 30 1.53 2.99 -19.13
C VAL A 30 1.68 3.27 -20.61
N THR A 31 2.39 2.37 -21.32
CA THR A 31 2.62 2.48 -22.78
C THR A 31 3.13 3.87 -23.19
N GLY A 32 4.09 4.41 -22.42
CA GLY A 32 4.70 5.71 -22.67
C GLY A 32 3.92 6.93 -22.20
N GLU A 33 2.71 6.74 -21.64
CA GLU A 33 1.87 7.83 -21.13
C GLU A 33 1.90 7.90 -19.60
N VAL A 34 2.02 9.09 -19.04
CA VAL A 34 1.86 9.31 -17.61
C VAL A 34 0.37 9.27 -17.28
N VAL A 35 -0.04 8.29 -16.49
CA VAL A 35 -1.45 8.09 -16.10
C VAL A 35 -1.75 8.56 -14.69
N GLY A 36 -0.74 8.72 -13.85
CA GLY A 36 -0.85 9.28 -12.51
C GLY A 36 0.48 9.88 -12.08
N GLU A 37 0.44 11.02 -11.41
CA GLU A 37 1.65 11.73 -10.99
C GLU A 37 1.37 12.56 -9.75
N ILE A 38 2.33 12.54 -8.82
CA ILE A 38 2.32 13.37 -7.63
C ILE A 38 3.68 14.06 -7.42
N GLY A 39 3.66 15.19 -6.74
CA GLY A 39 4.85 15.80 -6.12
C GLY A 39 5.09 15.19 -4.74
N PRO A 40 5.44 16.01 -3.72
CA PRO A 40 5.67 15.48 -2.37
C PRO A 40 4.48 14.72 -1.81
N GLY A 41 4.75 13.58 -1.20
CA GLY A 41 3.70 12.75 -0.65
C GLY A 41 4.12 11.30 -0.44
N LEU A 42 3.19 10.39 -0.70
CA LEU A 42 3.37 8.96 -0.50
C LEU A 42 3.10 8.18 -1.79
N LEU A 43 4.00 7.27 -2.12
CA LEU A 43 3.72 6.18 -3.03
C LEU A 43 3.26 4.97 -2.18
N VAL A 44 2.09 4.44 -2.50
CA VAL A 44 1.51 3.28 -1.81
C VAL A 44 1.34 2.14 -2.80
N LEU A 45 2.08 1.06 -2.58
CA LEU A 45 1.88 -0.20 -3.28
C LEU A 45 0.89 -1.02 -2.44
N ALA A 46 -0.26 -1.37 -3.00
CA ALA A 46 -1.33 -2.03 -2.26
C ALA A 46 -1.64 -3.40 -2.86
N GLY A 47 -1.63 -4.42 -2.01
CA GLY A 47 -1.98 -5.79 -2.37
C GLY A 47 -3.21 -6.26 -1.60
N VAL A 48 -4.12 -6.95 -2.29
CA VAL A 48 -5.33 -7.51 -1.71
C VAL A 48 -5.19 -9.03 -1.63
N GLY A 49 -5.39 -9.59 -0.43
CA GLY A 49 -5.37 -11.02 -0.19
C GLY A 49 -6.74 -11.66 -0.37
N GLN A 50 -6.77 -12.98 -0.51
CA GLN A 50 -7.98 -13.75 -0.83
C GLN A 50 -9.14 -13.54 0.15
N ASN A 51 -8.85 -13.34 1.44
CA ASN A 51 -9.84 -13.25 2.50
C ASN A 51 -10.07 -11.81 2.99
N ASP A 52 -9.53 -10.83 2.28
CA ASP A 52 -9.68 -9.43 2.68
C ASP A 52 -11.11 -8.94 2.50
N THR A 53 -11.50 -8.06 3.40
CA THR A 53 -12.79 -7.39 3.41
C THR A 53 -12.59 -5.87 3.45
N GLU A 54 -13.69 -5.14 3.38
CA GLU A 54 -13.67 -3.68 3.52
C GLU A 54 -13.03 -3.21 4.83
N ALA A 55 -13.17 -4.00 5.91
CA ALA A 55 -12.55 -3.69 7.20
C ALA A 55 -11.01 -3.65 7.10
N ASP A 56 -10.40 -4.52 6.29
CA ASP A 56 -8.96 -4.51 6.05
C ASP A 56 -8.53 -3.25 5.32
N ALA A 57 -9.29 -2.85 4.29
CA ALA A 57 -9.04 -1.63 3.55
C ALA A 57 -9.24 -0.37 4.42
N ASP A 58 -10.27 -0.34 5.26
CA ASP A 58 -10.53 0.74 6.20
C ASP A 58 -9.34 0.95 7.15
N TYR A 59 -8.83 -0.16 7.71
CA TYR A 59 -7.69 -0.11 8.63
C TYR A 59 -6.45 0.48 7.95
N LEU A 60 -6.10 0.00 6.75
CA LEU A 60 -4.92 0.49 6.05
C LEU A 60 -5.08 1.94 5.60
N ALA A 61 -6.25 2.33 5.10
CA ALA A 61 -6.50 3.71 4.68
C ALA A 61 -6.37 4.68 5.86
N ASP A 62 -6.96 4.35 7.00
CA ASP A 62 -6.85 5.15 8.21
C ASP A 62 -5.41 5.25 8.69
N LYS A 63 -4.69 4.13 8.73
CA LYS A 63 -3.29 4.09 9.14
C LYS A 63 -2.42 4.95 8.22
N ILE A 64 -2.57 4.83 6.90
CA ILE A 64 -1.77 5.57 5.92
C ILE A 64 -2.06 7.06 5.98
N ALA A 65 -3.33 7.45 6.08
CA ALA A 65 -3.71 8.86 6.20
C ALA A 65 -3.13 9.51 7.45
N GLY A 66 -2.97 8.75 8.53
CA GLY A 66 -2.46 9.22 9.82
C GLY A 66 -0.97 9.01 10.07
N LEU A 67 -0.24 8.33 9.17
CA LEU A 67 1.19 8.09 9.37
C LEU A 67 1.98 9.39 9.52
N ARG A 68 2.68 9.53 10.63
CA ARG A 68 3.43 10.72 10.97
C ARG A 68 4.89 10.57 10.56
N ILE A 69 5.15 10.51 9.26
CA ILE A 69 6.47 10.27 8.67
C ILE A 69 7.02 11.48 7.90
N PHE A 70 6.36 12.62 7.97
CA PHE A 70 6.88 13.87 7.45
C PHE A 70 7.43 14.74 8.57
N ASP A 71 8.53 15.44 8.27
CA ASP A 71 9.22 16.21 9.28
C ASP A 71 8.42 17.42 9.74
N ASP A 72 8.45 17.68 11.05
CA ASP A 72 7.98 18.91 11.66
C ASP A 72 9.08 19.98 11.61
N GLU A 73 8.82 21.14 12.21
CA GLU A 73 9.76 22.26 12.26
C GLU A 73 11.07 21.93 13.00
N ALA A 74 11.03 20.91 13.89
CA ALA A 74 12.19 20.44 14.63
C ALA A 74 12.96 19.33 13.88
N GLY A 75 12.52 18.95 12.66
CA GLY A 75 13.13 17.87 11.86
C GLY A 75 12.76 16.48 12.34
N ARG A 76 11.68 16.33 13.12
CA ARG A 76 11.20 15.04 13.61
C ARG A 76 10.01 14.55 12.79
N MET A 77 9.94 13.25 12.54
CA MET A 77 8.78 12.61 11.91
C MET A 77 7.54 12.74 12.78
N ASN A 78 6.72 13.73 12.49
CA ASN A 78 5.57 14.09 13.32
C ASN A 78 4.34 14.55 12.54
N ARG A 79 4.45 14.79 11.24
CA ARG A 79 3.34 15.25 10.40
C ARG A 79 2.85 14.17 9.48
N ALA A 80 1.53 14.13 9.27
CA ALA A 80 0.88 13.28 8.29
C ALA A 80 0.90 13.93 6.89
N VAL A 81 0.67 13.13 5.86
CA VAL A 81 0.71 13.60 4.46
C VAL A 81 -0.26 14.77 4.19
N GLY A 82 -1.45 14.74 4.77
CA GLY A 82 -2.42 15.82 4.62
C GLY A 82 -1.96 17.15 5.25
N GLU A 83 -1.21 17.08 6.34
CA GLU A 83 -0.72 18.28 7.04
C GLU A 83 0.33 19.04 6.23
N ILE A 84 1.07 18.35 5.37
CA ILE A 84 2.07 18.98 4.49
C ILE A 84 1.52 19.35 3.11
N GLY A 85 0.21 19.18 2.89
CA GLY A 85 -0.39 19.38 1.58
C GLY A 85 0.06 18.39 0.51
N GLY A 86 0.53 17.21 0.95
CA GLY A 86 1.01 16.17 0.06
C GLY A 86 -0.11 15.36 -0.59
N ALA A 87 0.26 14.55 -1.59
CA ALA A 87 -0.66 13.67 -2.30
C ALA A 87 -0.25 12.21 -2.13
N VAL A 88 -1.14 11.30 -2.52
CA VAL A 88 -0.89 9.85 -2.47
C VAL A 88 -1.04 9.28 -3.88
N LEU A 89 -0.06 8.52 -4.33
CA LEU A 89 -0.13 7.73 -5.56
C LEU A 89 -0.29 6.26 -5.17
N VAL A 90 -1.42 5.67 -5.50
CA VAL A 90 -1.74 4.29 -5.13
C VAL A 90 -1.63 3.38 -6.35
N VAL A 91 -0.83 2.35 -6.23
CA VAL A 91 -0.61 1.34 -7.29
C VAL A 91 -0.99 -0.03 -6.75
N SER A 92 -1.90 -0.72 -7.44
CA SER A 92 -2.25 -2.10 -7.12
C SER A 92 -1.08 -3.02 -7.48
N GLN A 93 -0.66 -3.87 -6.54
CA GLN A 93 0.49 -4.75 -6.72
C GLN A 93 0.26 -6.11 -6.05
N PHE A 94 -0.26 -7.07 -6.80
CA PHE A 94 -0.49 -8.43 -6.29
C PHE A 94 0.82 -9.16 -5.96
N THR A 95 1.93 -8.76 -6.54
CA THR A 95 3.24 -9.36 -6.29
C THR A 95 3.74 -9.18 -4.85
N LEU A 96 3.07 -8.36 -4.04
CA LEU A 96 3.30 -8.30 -2.59
C LEU A 96 2.99 -9.63 -1.89
N TYR A 97 2.25 -10.54 -2.56
CA TYR A 97 1.97 -11.89 -2.08
C TYR A 97 2.92 -12.94 -2.66
N GLY A 98 3.99 -12.52 -3.30
CA GLY A 98 5.01 -13.44 -3.81
C GLY A 98 5.58 -14.31 -2.70
N ASP A 99 5.31 -15.61 -2.76
CA ASP A 99 5.79 -16.59 -1.80
C ASP A 99 6.98 -17.34 -2.39
N VAL A 100 8.16 -17.13 -1.83
CA VAL A 100 9.42 -17.75 -2.24
C VAL A 100 9.99 -18.67 -1.17
N ARG A 101 9.18 -19.11 -0.21
CA ARG A 101 9.65 -19.96 0.89
C ARG A 101 10.10 -21.33 0.44
N ARG A 102 9.54 -21.85 -0.67
CA ARG A 102 9.83 -23.20 -1.20
C ARG A 102 10.76 -23.24 -2.38
N GLY A 103 11.21 -22.10 -2.87
CA GLY A 103 12.08 -22.00 -4.03
C GLY A 103 12.24 -20.57 -4.50
N LYS A 104 12.82 -20.39 -5.68
CA LYS A 104 13.14 -19.06 -6.22
C LYS A 104 12.09 -18.53 -7.18
N ARG A 105 11.16 -19.38 -7.62
CA ARG A 105 10.02 -18.97 -8.42
C ARG A 105 8.85 -18.64 -7.48
N PRO A 106 8.38 -17.38 -7.44
CA PRO A 106 7.31 -17.01 -6.53
C PRO A 106 5.98 -17.66 -6.89
N SER A 107 5.24 -18.06 -5.86
CA SER A 107 3.82 -18.39 -5.95
C SER A 107 3.02 -17.17 -5.50
N PHE A 108 1.89 -16.90 -6.15
CA PHE A 108 0.98 -15.80 -5.82
C PHE A 108 -0.39 -16.29 -5.37
N ASP A 109 -0.47 -17.52 -4.85
CA ASP A 109 -1.73 -18.17 -4.48
C ASP A 109 -2.51 -17.40 -3.41
N ALA A 110 -1.81 -16.61 -2.57
CA ALA A 110 -2.44 -15.83 -1.51
C ALA A 110 -3.11 -14.54 -1.99
N ALA A 111 -2.81 -14.10 -3.22
CA ALA A 111 -3.42 -12.90 -3.77
C ALA A 111 -4.91 -13.14 -4.11
N ALA A 112 -5.74 -12.11 -3.90
CA ALA A 112 -7.14 -12.14 -4.31
C ALA A 112 -7.27 -12.25 -5.83
N ARG A 113 -8.39 -12.81 -6.28
CA ARG A 113 -8.75 -12.81 -7.69
C ARG A 113 -8.94 -11.37 -8.20
N PRO A 114 -8.71 -11.11 -9.49
CA PRO A 114 -8.73 -9.75 -10.04
C PRO A 114 -9.98 -8.94 -9.72
N GLU A 115 -11.16 -9.55 -9.79
CA GLU A 115 -12.42 -8.84 -9.53
C GLU A 115 -12.55 -8.34 -8.10
N GLN A 116 -12.24 -9.21 -7.13
CA GLN A 116 -12.24 -8.85 -5.71
C GLN A 116 -11.11 -7.87 -5.39
N ALA A 117 -9.94 -8.09 -5.95
CA ALA A 117 -8.80 -7.20 -5.76
C ALA A 117 -9.11 -5.79 -6.26
N ARG A 118 -9.72 -5.67 -7.46
CA ARG A 118 -10.14 -4.38 -8.01
C ARG A 118 -11.15 -3.67 -7.10
N ARG A 119 -12.17 -4.40 -6.66
CA ARG A 119 -13.22 -3.84 -5.80
C ARG A 119 -12.64 -3.26 -4.50
N LEU A 120 -11.79 -4.02 -3.82
CA LEU A 120 -11.19 -3.55 -2.56
C LEU A 120 -10.13 -2.49 -2.77
N TYR A 121 -9.37 -2.56 -3.87
CA TYR A 121 -8.42 -1.52 -4.25
C TYR A 121 -9.14 -0.18 -4.50
N GLU A 122 -10.21 -0.18 -5.28
CA GLU A 122 -11.00 1.03 -5.55
C GLU A 122 -11.64 1.57 -4.27
N TYR A 123 -12.17 0.69 -3.43
CA TYR A 123 -12.71 1.05 -2.12
C TYR A 123 -11.64 1.70 -1.23
N PHE A 124 -10.44 1.14 -1.20
CA PHE A 124 -9.31 1.67 -0.45
C PHE A 124 -8.93 3.08 -0.92
N VAL A 125 -8.85 3.31 -2.22
CA VAL A 125 -8.58 4.63 -2.80
C VAL A 125 -9.68 5.63 -2.42
N ASP A 126 -10.94 5.21 -2.49
CA ASP A 126 -12.07 6.06 -2.11
C ASP A 126 -12.02 6.46 -0.63
N LYS A 127 -11.57 5.55 0.24
CA LYS A 127 -11.37 5.85 1.66
C LYS A 127 -10.27 6.88 1.90
N LEU A 128 -9.17 6.80 1.18
CA LEU A 128 -8.11 7.83 1.25
C LEU A 128 -8.63 9.19 0.78
N ARG A 129 -9.40 9.23 -0.29
CA ARG A 129 -10.03 10.46 -0.79
C ARG A 129 -11.05 11.02 0.21
N ALA A 130 -11.84 10.16 0.84
CA ALA A 130 -12.80 10.55 1.87
C ALA A 130 -12.12 11.15 3.10
N ALA A 131 -10.87 10.78 3.37
CA ALA A 131 -10.04 11.39 4.42
C ALA A 131 -9.49 12.78 4.04
N GLY A 132 -9.84 13.29 2.86
CA GLY A 132 -9.42 14.61 2.38
C GLY A 132 -8.11 14.62 1.60
N LEU A 133 -7.57 13.43 1.25
CA LEU A 133 -6.31 13.33 0.53
C LEU A 133 -6.53 13.38 -0.99
N ARG A 134 -5.64 14.08 -1.69
CA ARG A 134 -5.53 13.97 -3.13
C ARG A 134 -4.89 12.63 -3.47
N CYS A 135 -5.60 11.77 -4.19
CA CYS A 135 -5.12 10.46 -4.62
C CYS A 135 -5.09 10.37 -6.14
N GLU A 136 -3.91 10.02 -6.65
CA GLU A 136 -3.72 9.58 -8.01
C GLU A 136 -3.52 8.06 -8.01
N THR A 137 -3.78 7.42 -9.14
CA THR A 137 -3.69 5.96 -9.27
C THR A 137 -2.93 5.57 -10.52
N GLY A 138 -2.42 4.30 -10.52
CA GLY A 138 -2.06 3.61 -11.75
C GLY A 138 -3.28 3.05 -12.46
N ARG A 139 -3.07 2.09 -13.35
CA ARG A 139 -4.14 1.36 -14.05
C ARG A 139 -4.14 -0.10 -13.61
N PHE A 140 -5.26 -0.56 -13.11
CA PHE A 140 -5.40 -1.92 -12.61
C PHE A 140 -5.20 -2.94 -13.73
N GLN A 141 -4.41 -4.00 -13.45
CA GLN A 141 -4.06 -5.11 -14.36
C GLN A 141 -3.27 -4.73 -15.63
N GLU A 142 -2.79 -3.51 -15.75
CA GLU A 142 -1.93 -3.15 -16.88
C GLU A 142 -0.46 -3.18 -16.46
N MET A 143 0.41 -3.39 -17.45
CA MET A 143 1.85 -3.23 -17.26
C MET A 143 2.16 -1.76 -17.01
N MET A 144 2.88 -1.49 -15.95
CA MET A 144 3.20 -0.12 -15.53
C MET A 144 4.68 0.02 -15.26
N GLU A 145 5.21 1.19 -15.57
CA GLU A 145 6.48 1.65 -15.03
C GLU A 145 6.17 2.61 -13.88
N VAL A 146 6.72 2.34 -12.72
CA VAL A 146 6.54 3.17 -11.53
C VAL A 146 7.84 3.86 -11.23
N GLU A 147 7.89 5.18 -11.43
CA GLU A 147 9.04 6.00 -11.13
C GLU A 147 8.82 6.76 -9.82
N LEU A 148 9.83 6.81 -8.99
CA LEU A 148 9.75 7.56 -7.74
C LEU A 148 11.12 8.06 -7.30
N VAL A 149 11.10 9.12 -6.51
CA VAL A 149 12.26 9.55 -5.74
C VAL A 149 11.90 9.41 -4.27
N ASN A 150 12.43 8.38 -3.63
CA ASN A 150 12.23 8.17 -2.20
C ASN A 150 12.99 9.26 -1.43
N ASP A 151 12.27 9.93 -0.55
CA ASP A 151 12.80 11.02 0.25
C ASP A 151 13.18 10.52 1.65
N GLY A 152 14.47 10.35 1.84
CA GLY A 152 14.98 9.92 3.11
C GLY A 152 16.17 8.95 3.04
N PRO A 153 16.05 7.68 2.64
CA PRO A 153 14.83 6.96 2.26
C PRO A 153 13.92 6.62 3.44
N VAL A 154 12.63 6.57 3.19
CA VAL A 154 11.62 6.14 4.16
C VAL A 154 10.68 5.17 3.48
N THR A 155 10.61 3.94 4.00
CA THR A 155 9.76 2.87 3.52
C THR A 155 9.14 2.15 4.71
N ILE A 156 7.82 2.09 4.76
CA ILE A 156 7.05 1.48 5.85
C ILE A 156 6.23 0.33 5.31
N LEU A 157 6.31 -0.82 5.97
CA LEU A 157 5.50 -1.99 5.66
C LEU A 157 4.28 -2.02 6.58
N LEU A 158 3.12 -2.26 5.99
CA LEU A 158 1.87 -2.39 6.73
C LEU A 158 1.11 -3.63 6.28
N ASP A 159 0.39 -4.26 7.21
CA ASP A 159 -0.65 -5.22 6.89
C ASP A 159 -1.86 -5.06 7.82
N SER A 160 -3.01 -5.53 7.39
CA SER A 160 -4.25 -5.38 8.15
C SER A 160 -4.34 -6.31 9.37
N GLU A 161 -3.45 -7.30 9.48
CA GLU A 161 -3.32 -8.15 10.68
C GLU A 161 -2.34 -7.59 11.71
N LYS A 162 -1.72 -6.45 11.42
CA LYS A 162 -0.79 -5.76 12.33
C LYS A 162 0.44 -6.61 12.71
N THR A 163 1.02 -7.31 11.71
CA THR A 163 2.25 -8.09 11.92
C THR A 163 3.51 -7.25 11.86
N PHE A 164 3.39 -6.02 11.39
CA PHE A 164 4.48 -5.02 11.37
C PHE A 164 4.16 -3.85 12.30
#